data_26c1d673c12431067c8441f739890c17
#
_entry.id   26c1d673c12431067c8441f739890c17
#
_cell.length_a   1.000
_cell.length_b   1.000
_cell.length_c   1.000
_cell.angle_alpha   90.00
_cell.angle_beta   90.00
_cell.angle_gamma   90.00
#
_symmetry.space_group_name_H-M   'P 1'
#
loop_
_entity.id
_entity.type
_entity.pdbx_description
1 polymer ?
#
loop_
_entity_poly.entity_id
_entity_poly.type
_entity_poly.pdbx_seq_one_letter_code
_entity_poly.pdbx_strand_id
1 'polypeptide(L)'
;TVCIFCNSIDSIDSFYRLIPELSNACTFCSEDGQYKLWKGNRRKKSMMITKLERYNFFTSRFYSAVDIISPNPPHVIFISDLFGATQSVIDPATEAIQIIGRFRGGVNSVTHIASIRPDLECMSSTEIDDWIRGASTVYNNWKSQLTRTSNIGERTLLQEAIGENSYLPYLDDKGKPDPFLIANFYEKEQVKRLYTSTDLLCDAYRQTDYFVFSHEERLMPVSDNERMAIQHRLAKKKRAELIVRKLEEMEKM
;
A
#
# COMPACT_ATOMS: atom_id res chain seq x y z
N THR A 1 12.83 19.14 9.34
CA THR A 1 12.24 17.82 9.57
C THR A 1 11.54 17.36 8.30
N VAL A 2 11.73 16.10 7.93
CA VAL A 2 11.04 15.43 6.80
C VAL A 2 10.21 14.28 7.38
N CYS A 3 8.94 14.23 7.01
CA CYS A 3 7.99 13.21 7.42
C CYS A 3 7.53 12.43 6.18
N ILE A 4 7.86 11.14 6.10
CA ILE A 4 7.66 10.29 4.94
C ILE A 4 6.58 9.26 5.27
N PHE A 5 5.46 9.32 4.56
CA PHE A 5 4.34 8.41 4.71
C PHE A 5 4.42 7.31 3.65
N CYS A 6 4.67 6.08 4.09
CA CYS A 6 4.84 4.91 3.25
C CYS A 6 4.28 3.67 3.93
N ASN A 7 3.19 3.12 3.40
CA ASN A 7 2.53 1.94 3.98
C ASN A 7 3.18 0.61 3.54
N SER A 8 4.50 0.54 3.61
CA SER A 8 5.28 -0.66 3.30
C SER A 8 6.55 -0.72 4.15
N ILE A 9 6.62 -1.69 5.04
CA ILE A 9 7.82 -1.92 5.86
C ILE A 9 8.99 -2.37 5.00
N ASP A 10 8.76 -3.16 3.96
CA ASP A 10 9.81 -3.66 3.07
C ASP A 10 10.40 -2.52 2.21
N SER A 11 9.55 -1.60 1.74
CA SER A 11 10.01 -0.40 1.05
C SER A 11 10.82 0.51 2.00
N ILE A 12 10.35 0.72 3.23
CA ILE A 12 11.07 1.49 4.25
C ILE A 12 12.43 0.84 4.55
N ASP A 13 12.48 -0.49 4.70
CA ASP A 13 13.76 -1.20 4.91
C ASP A 13 14.70 -1.05 3.72
N SER A 14 14.17 -1.04 2.51
CA SER A 14 14.95 -0.81 1.29
C SER A 14 15.51 0.62 1.24
N PHE A 15 14.74 1.65 1.60
CA PHE A 15 15.23 3.03 1.71
C PHE A 15 16.38 3.15 2.71
N TYR A 16 16.28 2.53 3.84
CA TYR A 16 17.36 2.50 4.83
C TYR A 16 18.65 1.89 4.27
N ARG A 17 18.55 0.87 3.42
CA ARG A 17 19.71 0.20 2.83
C ARG A 17 20.33 0.98 1.68
N LEU A 18 19.51 1.65 0.90
CA LEU A 18 19.92 2.29 -0.36
C LEU A 18 20.28 3.77 -0.19
N ILE A 19 19.78 4.44 0.85
CA ILE A 19 19.95 5.87 1.06
C ILE A 19 20.68 6.10 2.39
N PRO A 20 22.01 6.35 2.37
CA PRO A 20 22.83 6.49 3.58
C PRO A 20 22.35 7.62 4.51
N GLU A 21 21.78 8.69 3.97
CA GLU A 21 21.25 9.83 4.71
C GLU A 21 20.09 9.47 5.64
N LEU A 22 19.39 8.37 5.33
CA LEU A 22 18.27 7.86 6.12
C LEU A 22 18.70 6.93 7.26
N SER A 23 20.00 6.65 7.42
CA SER A 23 20.53 5.71 8.43
C SER A 23 20.07 6.05 9.86
N ASN A 24 19.86 7.33 10.17
CA ASN A 24 19.39 7.82 11.48
C ASN A 24 17.90 8.17 11.51
N ALA A 25 17.13 7.83 10.48
CA ALA A 25 15.69 8.06 10.46
C ALA A 25 14.98 7.24 11.54
N CYS A 26 13.81 7.72 11.98
CA CYS A 26 12.92 6.98 12.87
C CYS A 26 11.73 6.41 12.08
N THR A 27 11.32 5.19 12.38
CA THR A 27 10.11 4.59 11.79
C THR A 27 9.02 4.45 12.85
N PHE A 28 7.87 5.04 12.58
CA PHE A 28 6.65 4.92 13.38
C PHE A 28 5.72 3.90 12.72
N CYS A 29 5.56 2.74 13.37
CA CYS A 29 4.80 1.62 12.84
C CYS A 29 4.17 0.77 13.96
N SER A 30 3.39 -0.24 13.58
CA SER A 30 2.86 -1.24 14.52
C SER A 30 3.97 -2.11 15.13
N GLU A 31 3.63 -2.90 16.15
CA GLU A 31 4.54 -3.84 16.78
C GLU A 31 5.08 -4.87 15.78
N ASP A 32 4.20 -5.44 14.94
CA ASP A 32 4.60 -6.35 13.86
C ASP A 32 5.57 -5.70 12.85
N GLY A 33 5.31 -4.44 12.51
CA GLY A 33 6.21 -3.66 11.66
C GLY A 33 7.59 -3.47 12.30
N GLN A 34 7.63 -3.20 13.60
CA GLN A 34 8.89 -3.10 14.34
C GLN A 34 9.66 -4.42 14.34
N TYR A 35 8.96 -5.55 14.51
CA TYR A 35 9.57 -6.87 14.47
C TYR A 35 10.17 -7.20 13.10
N LYS A 36 9.48 -6.87 12.02
CA LYS A 36 10.01 -7.03 10.66
C LYS A 36 11.28 -6.20 10.43
N LEU A 37 11.32 -4.94 10.85
CA LEU A 37 12.49 -4.08 10.79
C LEU A 37 13.64 -4.55 11.69
N TRP A 38 13.34 -5.28 12.77
CA TRP A 38 14.36 -5.75 13.71
C TRP A 38 15.23 -6.88 13.17
N LYS A 39 14.69 -7.73 12.31
CA LYS A 39 15.47 -8.84 11.71
C LYS A 39 16.70 -8.40 10.92
N GLY A 40 16.80 -7.13 10.57
CA GLY A 40 17.86 -6.59 9.73
C GLY A 40 18.82 -5.59 10.38
N ASN A 41 18.42 -4.79 11.38
CA ASN A 41 19.27 -3.72 11.94
C ASN A 41 18.69 -3.04 13.18
N ARG A 42 19.59 -2.42 14.00
CA ARG A 42 19.28 -1.57 15.18
C ARG A 42 18.75 -0.19 14.73
N ARG A 43 17.59 -0.13 14.07
CA ARG A 43 17.01 1.15 13.61
C ARG A 43 16.10 1.74 14.66
N LYS A 44 16.03 3.06 14.72
CA LYS A 44 15.08 3.76 15.58
C LYS A 44 13.67 3.47 15.11
N LYS A 45 12.82 2.97 15.99
CA LYS A 45 11.44 2.59 15.71
C LYS A 45 10.58 2.81 16.94
N SER A 46 9.33 3.22 16.75
CA SER A 46 8.40 3.50 17.84
C SER A 46 6.96 3.22 17.44
N MET A 47 6.17 2.82 18.42
CA MET A 47 4.70 2.73 18.31
C MET A 47 4.03 4.06 18.66
N MET A 48 4.78 5.01 19.22
CA MET A 48 4.28 6.31 19.66
C MET A 48 5.20 7.41 19.16
N ILE A 49 4.64 8.54 18.80
CA ILE A 49 5.39 9.73 18.38
C ILE A 49 5.80 10.48 19.65
N THR A 50 7.03 10.26 20.11
CA THR A 50 7.60 10.95 21.26
C THR A 50 8.49 12.11 20.85
N LYS A 51 9.25 11.93 19.75
CA LYS A 51 10.18 12.92 19.20
C LYS A 51 10.37 12.65 17.71
N LEU A 52 10.41 13.71 16.93
CA LEU A 52 10.76 13.63 15.51
C LEU A 52 12.29 13.78 15.34
N GLU A 53 12.84 12.96 14.46
CA GLU A 53 14.21 13.07 13.97
C GLU A 53 14.26 13.96 12.71
N ARG A 54 15.42 14.08 12.08
CA ARG A 54 15.53 14.76 10.79
C ARG A 54 14.66 14.12 9.71
N TYR A 55 14.64 12.79 9.67
CA TYR A 55 13.81 11.96 8.76
C TYR A 55 12.96 11.00 9.58
N ASN A 56 11.68 10.89 9.23
CA ASN A 56 10.72 10.07 9.96
C ASN A 56 9.83 9.34 8.97
N PHE A 57 9.71 8.03 9.11
CA PHE A 57 8.78 7.21 8.34
C PHE A 57 7.52 6.92 9.16
N PHE A 58 6.38 6.99 8.51
CA PHE A 58 5.07 6.68 9.08
C PHE A 58 4.34 5.65 8.22
N THR A 59 3.84 4.58 8.83
CA THR A 59 2.94 3.64 8.19
C THR A 59 1.49 4.09 8.35
N SER A 60 0.55 3.42 7.67
CA SER A 60 -0.89 3.79 7.66
C SER A 60 -1.51 3.94 9.05
N ARG A 61 -0.97 3.29 10.07
CA ARG A 61 -1.40 3.48 11.47
C ARG A 61 -1.41 4.96 11.91
N PHE A 62 -0.57 5.79 11.29
CA PHE A 62 -0.38 7.19 11.64
C PHE A 62 -1.04 8.16 10.66
N TYR A 63 -1.84 7.68 9.71
CA TYR A 63 -2.56 8.52 8.76
C TYR A 63 -3.74 9.23 9.41
N SER A 64 -4.33 8.60 10.43
CA SER A 64 -5.45 9.14 11.20
C SER A 64 -5.22 8.97 12.70
N ALA A 65 -6.05 9.60 13.52
CA ALA A 65 -6.14 9.43 14.97
C ALA A 65 -4.90 9.82 15.81
N VAL A 66 -3.85 10.42 15.23
CA VAL A 66 -2.65 10.83 15.96
C VAL A 66 -2.25 12.23 15.53
N ASP A 67 -2.13 13.16 16.50
CA ASP A 67 -1.59 14.49 16.21
C ASP A 67 -0.05 14.45 16.18
N ILE A 68 0.53 15.09 15.17
CA ILE A 68 1.97 15.18 14.98
C ILE A 68 2.40 16.61 15.31
N ILE A 69 3.14 16.74 16.43
CA ILE A 69 3.65 18.02 16.87
C ILE A 69 5.10 18.15 16.42
N SER A 70 5.38 19.17 15.60
CA SER A 70 6.73 19.52 15.17
C SER A 70 7.05 20.96 15.55
N PRO A 71 8.26 21.24 16.07
CA PRO A 71 8.67 22.62 16.41
C PRO A 71 8.62 23.58 15.22
N ASN A 72 8.88 23.06 14.02
CA ASN A 72 8.80 23.78 12.75
C ASN A 72 7.96 22.98 11.77
N PRO A 73 7.19 23.62 10.86
CA PRO A 73 6.44 22.94 9.84
C PRO A 73 7.35 21.99 9.02
N PRO A 74 7.05 20.69 8.97
CA PRO A 74 7.88 19.71 8.26
C PRO A 74 7.62 19.74 6.75
N HIS A 75 8.54 19.15 6.01
CA HIS A 75 8.28 18.69 4.64
C HIS A 75 7.62 17.31 4.71
N VAL A 76 6.50 17.13 4.06
CA VAL A 76 5.77 15.86 4.01
C VAL A 76 5.97 15.21 2.66
N ILE A 77 6.30 13.92 2.66
CA ILE A 77 6.47 13.12 1.45
C ILE A 77 5.52 11.92 1.55
N PHE A 78 4.66 11.77 0.56
CA PHE A 78 3.87 10.56 0.35
C PHE A 78 4.60 9.64 -0.62
N ILE A 79 4.60 8.33 -0.35
CA ILE A 79 5.19 7.33 -1.26
C ILE A 79 4.14 6.26 -1.54
N SER A 80 3.75 6.14 -2.81
CA SER A 80 2.88 5.10 -3.33
C SER A 80 3.64 4.26 -4.35
N ASP A 81 4.03 3.05 -3.94
CA ASP A 81 4.78 2.09 -4.74
C ASP A 81 3.88 0.90 -5.12
N LEU A 82 3.26 0.97 -6.29
CA LEU A 82 2.34 -0.07 -6.77
C LEU A 82 3.04 -1.34 -7.26
N PHE A 83 4.37 -1.33 -7.41
CA PHE A 83 5.13 -2.50 -7.83
C PHE A 83 5.62 -3.34 -6.66
N GLY A 84 6.02 -2.68 -5.58
CA GLY A 84 6.48 -3.35 -4.35
C GLY A 84 5.39 -3.52 -3.30
N ALA A 85 4.39 -2.62 -3.28
CA ALA A 85 3.40 -2.56 -2.20
C ALA A 85 2.10 -1.89 -2.69
N THR A 86 1.22 -2.63 -3.34
CA THR A 86 -0.07 -2.10 -3.86
C THR A 86 -0.94 -1.46 -2.79
N GLN A 87 -0.77 -1.83 -1.52
CA GLN A 87 -1.43 -1.22 -0.36
C GLN A 87 -0.85 0.14 0.05
N SER A 88 0.19 0.65 -0.64
CA SER A 88 0.80 1.94 -0.32
C SER A 88 0.13 3.12 -1.01
N VAL A 89 -0.94 2.88 -1.76
CA VAL A 89 -1.75 3.94 -2.38
C VAL A 89 -2.28 4.89 -1.31
N ILE A 90 -2.34 6.17 -1.65
CA ILE A 90 -2.89 7.24 -0.79
C ILE A 90 -4.00 7.92 -1.57
N ASP A 91 -5.18 7.97 -0.98
CA ASP A 91 -6.31 8.71 -1.56
C ASP A 91 -6.09 10.22 -1.40
N PRO A 92 -6.02 11.00 -2.51
CA PRO A 92 -5.91 12.46 -2.46
C PRO A 92 -7.05 13.13 -1.70
N ALA A 93 -8.28 12.61 -1.82
CA ALA A 93 -9.49 13.25 -1.29
C ALA A 93 -9.68 12.99 0.21
N THR A 94 -9.13 11.91 0.74
CA THR A 94 -9.32 11.53 2.15
C THR A 94 -7.99 11.42 2.89
N GLU A 95 -7.17 10.42 2.57
CA GLU A 95 -5.95 10.12 3.35
C GLU A 95 -4.91 11.23 3.29
N ALA A 96 -4.67 11.82 2.10
CA ALA A 96 -3.70 12.91 1.97
C ALA A 96 -4.11 14.11 2.83
N ILE A 97 -5.39 14.50 2.80
CA ILE A 97 -5.93 15.60 3.60
C ILE A 97 -5.85 15.26 5.10
N GLN A 98 -6.23 14.02 5.48
CA GLN A 98 -6.15 13.58 6.87
C GLN A 98 -4.72 13.62 7.41
N ILE A 99 -3.75 13.13 6.64
CA ILE A 99 -2.33 13.15 7.04
C ILE A 99 -1.86 14.59 7.29
N ILE A 100 -2.16 15.50 6.35
CA ILE A 100 -1.76 16.90 6.50
C ILE A 100 -2.43 17.54 7.72
N GLY A 101 -3.70 17.24 7.96
CA GLY A 101 -4.45 17.69 9.14
C GLY A 101 -3.89 17.21 10.49
N ARG A 102 -3.02 16.18 10.51
CA ARG A 102 -2.33 15.73 11.74
C ARG A 102 -1.26 16.70 12.21
N PHE A 103 -0.71 17.53 11.33
CA PHE A 103 0.30 18.53 11.66
C PHE A 103 -0.36 19.82 12.14
N ARG A 104 -0.60 19.95 13.45
CA ARG A 104 -1.30 21.10 14.05
C ARG A 104 -0.60 22.45 13.82
N GLY A 105 0.69 22.45 13.61
CA GLY A 105 1.50 23.61 13.24
C GLY A 105 1.60 23.86 11.74
N GLY A 106 0.83 23.13 10.92
CA GLY A 106 0.93 23.16 9.46
C GLY A 106 2.12 22.41 8.90
N VAL A 107 2.27 22.44 7.58
CA VAL A 107 3.36 21.80 6.83
C VAL A 107 4.03 22.84 5.93
N ASN A 108 5.33 22.65 5.66
CA ASN A 108 6.09 23.56 4.79
C ASN A 108 5.87 23.22 3.30
N SER A 109 5.84 21.94 2.96
CA SER A 109 5.55 21.45 1.62
C SER A 109 5.03 20.02 1.66
N VAL A 110 4.32 19.63 0.62
CA VAL A 110 3.87 18.25 0.39
C VAL A 110 4.39 17.79 -0.96
N THR A 111 4.96 16.60 -1.01
CA THR A 111 5.40 15.95 -2.25
C THR A 111 4.79 14.55 -2.30
N HIS A 112 4.14 14.18 -3.38
CA HIS A 112 3.69 12.82 -3.61
C HIS A 112 4.54 12.15 -4.69
N ILE A 113 5.25 11.10 -4.32
CA ILE A 113 6.01 10.25 -5.24
C ILE A 113 5.18 8.99 -5.48
N ALA A 114 4.64 8.83 -6.67
CA ALA A 114 3.75 7.74 -7.01
C ALA A 114 4.22 6.99 -8.25
N SER A 115 4.14 5.66 -8.22
CA SER A 115 4.23 4.84 -9.42
C SER A 115 2.89 4.85 -10.13
N ILE A 116 2.88 5.06 -11.43
CA ILE A 116 1.70 4.88 -12.28
C ILE A 116 1.80 3.53 -12.95
N ARG A 117 0.70 2.78 -12.93
CA ARG A 117 0.65 1.43 -13.45
C ARG A 117 -0.59 1.21 -14.31
N PRO A 118 -0.49 1.47 -15.64
CA PRO A 118 -1.63 1.37 -16.56
C PRO A 118 -2.26 -0.02 -16.66
N ASP A 119 -1.47 -1.07 -16.39
CA ASP A 119 -1.90 -2.49 -16.39
C ASP A 119 -2.43 -2.98 -15.03
N LEU A 120 -2.68 -2.06 -14.08
CA LEU A 120 -3.20 -2.43 -12.77
C LEU A 120 -4.64 -2.92 -12.90
N GLU A 121 -4.86 -4.17 -12.55
CA GLU A 121 -6.21 -4.73 -12.51
C GLU A 121 -7.03 -4.07 -11.41
N CYS A 122 -8.11 -3.38 -11.80
CA CYS A 122 -9.05 -2.72 -10.91
C CYS A 122 -10.46 -3.18 -11.26
N MET A 123 -11.24 -3.54 -10.25
CA MET A 123 -12.63 -3.93 -10.44
C MET A 123 -13.52 -2.67 -10.56
N SER A 124 -14.44 -2.69 -11.51
CA SER A 124 -15.56 -1.74 -11.56
C SER A 124 -16.57 -2.04 -10.45
N SER A 125 -17.43 -1.08 -10.15
CA SER A 125 -18.50 -1.29 -9.16
C SER A 125 -19.38 -2.50 -9.50
N THR A 126 -19.70 -2.70 -10.78
CA THR A 126 -20.49 -3.84 -11.24
C THR A 126 -19.75 -5.17 -11.03
N GLU A 127 -18.44 -5.21 -11.30
CA GLU A 127 -17.61 -6.40 -11.06
C GLU A 127 -17.48 -6.71 -9.56
N ILE A 128 -17.40 -5.69 -8.72
CA ILE A 128 -17.40 -5.85 -7.26
C ILE A 128 -18.73 -6.44 -6.79
N ASP A 129 -19.87 -5.92 -7.27
CA ASP A 129 -21.20 -6.45 -6.95
C ASP A 129 -21.34 -7.93 -7.35
N ASP A 130 -20.91 -8.27 -8.55
CA ASP A 130 -20.96 -9.65 -9.07
C ASP A 130 -20.04 -10.57 -8.27
N TRP A 131 -18.83 -10.08 -7.91
CA TRP A 131 -17.89 -10.83 -7.10
C TRP A 131 -18.45 -11.10 -5.68
N ILE A 132 -18.98 -10.07 -5.01
CA ILE A 132 -19.57 -10.20 -3.67
C ILE A 132 -20.75 -11.19 -3.70
N ARG A 133 -21.63 -11.08 -4.69
CA ARG A 133 -22.78 -11.98 -4.85
C ARG A 133 -22.33 -13.42 -5.06
N GLY A 134 -21.36 -13.61 -5.96
CA GLY A 134 -20.79 -14.94 -6.25
C GLY A 134 -20.10 -15.54 -5.03
N ALA A 135 -19.24 -14.78 -4.38
CA ALA A 135 -18.48 -15.21 -3.21
C ALA A 135 -19.41 -15.55 -2.03
N SER A 136 -20.43 -14.73 -1.78
CA SER A 136 -21.48 -15.01 -0.79
C SER A 136 -22.23 -16.29 -1.07
N THR A 137 -22.59 -16.54 -2.34
CA THR A 137 -23.29 -17.75 -2.75
C THR A 137 -22.44 -18.99 -2.50
N VAL A 138 -21.16 -18.98 -2.90
CA VAL A 138 -20.23 -20.09 -2.69
C VAL A 138 -20.04 -20.35 -1.18
N TYR A 139 -19.79 -19.31 -0.41
CA TYR A 139 -19.61 -19.41 1.04
C TYR A 139 -20.84 -20.04 1.73
N ASN A 140 -22.04 -19.58 1.41
CA ASN A 140 -23.28 -20.09 2.01
C ASN A 140 -23.57 -21.54 1.58
N ASN A 141 -23.25 -21.93 0.35
CA ASN A 141 -23.36 -23.30 -0.11
C ASN A 141 -22.43 -24.23 0.66
N TRP A 142 -21.17 -23.85 0.86
CA TRP A 142 -20.22 -24.64 1.64
C TRP A 142 -20.65 -24.77 3.10
N LYS A 143 -21.13 -23.69 3.72
CA LYS A 143 -21.68 -23.75 5.11
C LYS A 143 -22.89 -24.70 5.18
N SER A 144 -23.79 -24.64 4.20
CA SER A 144 -24.94 -25.54 4.17
C SER A 144 -24.53 -27.00 3.96
N GLN A 145 -23.54 -27.27 3.12
CA GLN A 145 -23.00 -28.62 2.94
C GLN A 145 -22.31 -29.13 4.19
N LEU A 146 -21.52 -28.29 4.86
CA LEU A 146 -20.86 -28.63 6.13
C LEU A 146 -21.85 -29.06 7.21
N THR A 147 -23.05 -28.46 7.25
CA THR A 147 -24.09 -28.83 8.21
C THR A 147 -24.81 -30.13 7.87
N ARG A 148 -24.80 -30.54 6.60
CA ARG A 148 -25.54 -31.74 6.10
C ARG A 148 -24.69 -32.98 6.04
N THR A 149 -23.36 -32.85 5.85
CA THR A 149 -22.50 -34.02 5.72
C THR A 149 -22.15 -34.63 7.06
N SER A 150 -22.18 -35.97 7.14
CA SER A 150 -21.67 -36.76 8.27
C SER A 150 -20.28 -37.34 7.99
N ASN A 151 -19.76 -37.21 6.77
CA ASN A 151 -18.45 -37.71 6.38
C ASN A 151 -17.35 -36.81 6.99
N ILE A 152 -16.48 -37.41 7.81
CA ILE A 152 -15.43 -36.68 8.52
C ILE A 152 -14.43 -36.02 7.54
N GLY A 153 -14.02 -36.71 6.49
CA GLY A 153 -13.09 -36.17 5.49
C GLY A 153 -13.68 -34.99 4.73
N GLU A 154 -14.95 -35.10 4.33
CA GLU A 154 -15.66 -34.00 3.67
C GLU A 154 -15.81 -32.78 4.60
N ARG A 155 -16.12 -33.03 5.89
CA ARG A 155 -16.20 -31.94 6.89
C ARG A 155 -14.89 -31.20 7.05
N THR A 156 -13.75 -31.92 7.12
CA THR A 156 -12.43 -31.33 7.26
C THR A 156 -12.12 -30.42 6.05
N LEU A 157 -12.32 -30.94 4.83
CA LEU A 157 -12.06 -30.17 3.59
C LEU A 157 -12.96 -28.94 3.48
N LEU A 158 -14.24 -29.06 3.84
CA LEU A 158 -15.15 -27.90 3.84
C LEU A 158 -14.76 -26.85 4.90
N GLN A 159 -14.31 -27.27 6.09
CA GLN A 159 -13.85 -26.34 7.13
C GLN A 159 -12.60 -25.56 6.67
N GLU A 160 -11.64 -26.25 6.06
CA GLU A 160 -10.46 -25.61 5.48
C GLU A 160 -10.85 -24.63 4.38
N ALA A 161 -11.66 -25.05 3.41
CA ALA A 161 -12.13 -24.19 2.32
C ALA A 161 -12.91 -22.96 2.80
N ILE A 162 -13.77 -23.11 3.80
CA ILE A 162 -14.48 -22.00 4.44
C ILE A 162 -13.50 -21.07 5.15
N GLY A 163 -12.51 -21.62 5.87
CA GLY A 163 -11.51 -20.83 6.61
C GLY A 163 -10.56 -20.03 5.74
N GLU A 164 -10.35 -20.43 4.48
CA GLU A 164 -9.52 -19.73 3.49
C GLU A 164 -10.35 -18.90 2.49
N ASN A 165 -11.67 -18.82 2.67
CA ASN A 165 -12.53 -18.14 1.72
C ASN A 165 -12.29 -16.63 1.71
N SER A 166 -12.03 -16.08 0.52
CA SER A 166 -11.76 -14.65 0.30
C SER A 166 -12.93 -13.72 0.63
N TYR A 167 -14.11 -14.26 0.91
CA TYR A 167 -15.28 -13.51 1.36
C TYR A 167 -15.28 -13.23 2.87
N LEU A 168 -14.54 -14.02 3.68
CA LEU A 168 -14.50 -13.86 5.14
C LEU A 168 -14.16 -12.45 5.62
N PRO A 169 -13.22 -11.72 5.02
CA PRO A 169 -12.89 -10.35 5.42
C PRO A 169 -14.04 -9.35 5.32
N TYR A 170 -15.15 -9.73 4.65
CA TYR A 170 -16.31 -8.87 4.45
C TYR A 170 -17.51 -9.27 5.33
N LEU A 171 -17.28 -10.17 6.30
CA LEU A 171 -18.31 -10.61 7.24
C LEU A 171 -18.07 -9.99 8.62
N ASP A 172 -19.18 -9.70 9.30
CA ASP A 172 -19.18 -9.34 10.72
C ASP A 172 -18.90 -10.56 11.63
N ASP A 173 -18.78 -10.33 12.94
CA ASP A 173 -18.57 -11.38 13.93
C ASP A 173 -19.68 -12.44 13.97
N LYS A 174 -20.85 -12.14 13.39
CA LYS A 174 -22.00 -13.06 13.28
C LYS A 174 -22.02 -13.81 11.95
N GLY A 175 -21.03 -13.56 11.09
CA GLY A 175 -20.92 -14.17 9.76
C GLY A 175 -21.93 -13.62 8.74
N LYS A 176 -22.39 -12.38 8.92
CA LYS A 176 -23.22 -11.65 7.97
C LYS A 176 -22.37 -10.62 7.21
N PRO A 177 -22.77 -10.27 5.98
CA PRO A 177 -22.09 -9.19 5.24
C PRO A 177 -22.03 -7.89 6.06
N ASP A 178 -20.83 -7.34 6.22
CA ASP A 178 -20.62 -6.05 6.88
C ASP A 178 -20.62 -4.93 5.83
N PRO A 179 -21.62 -4.01 5.87
CA PRO A 179 -21.70 -2.93 4.89
C PRO A 179 -20.49 -2.00 4.87
N PHE A 180 -19.83 -1.79 6.03
CA PHE A 180 -18.64 -0.94 6.11
C PHE A 180 -17.43 -1.59 5.47
N LEU A 181 -17.22 -2.89 5.70
CA LEU A 181 -16.13 -3.65 5.06
C LEU A 181 -16.32 -3.73 3.55
N ILE A 182 -17.57 -3.88 3.10
CA ILE A 182 -17.92 -3.86 1.69
C ILE A 182 -17.70 -2.45 1.09
N ALA A 183 -18.14 -1.38 1.75
CA ALA A 183 -17.90 -0.01 1.31
C ALA A 183 -16.40 0.28 1.19
N ASN A 184 -15.60 -0.15 2.16
CA ASN A 184 -14.13 -0.04 2.12
C ASN A 184 -13.51 -0.80 0.93
N PHE A 185 -14.12 -1.89 0.46
CA PHE A 185 -13.67 -2.59 -0.73
C PHE A 185 -13.88 -1.74 -1.98
N TYR A 186 -15.06 -1.13 -2.14
CA TYR A 186 -15.32 -0.20 -3.24
C TYR A 186 -14.34 0.97 -3.23
N GLU A 187 -14.15 1.62 -2.07
CA GLU A 187 -13.23 2.73 -1.93
C GLU A 187 -11.79 2.34 -2.31
N LYS A 188 -11.31 1.20 -1.85
CA LYS A 188 -9.97 0.71 -2.19
C LYS A 188 -9.79 0.49 -3.70
N GLU A 189 -10.76 -0.08 -4.38
CA GLU A 189 -10.69 -0.28 -5.83
C GLU A 189 -10.78 1.06 -6.59
N GLN A 190 -11.58 2.01 -6.11
CA GLN A 190 -11.65 3.36 -6.68
C GLN A 190 -10.32 4.09 -6.52
N VAL A 191 -9.73 4.10 -5.32
CA VAL A 191 -8.42 4.72 -5.08
C VAL A 191 -7.34 4.06 -5.91
N LYS A 192 -7.30 2.73 -5.97
CA LYS A 192 -6.37 1.97 -6.79
C LYS A 192 -6.46 2.37 -8.28
N ARG A 193 -7.67 2.61 -8.78
CA ARG A 193 -7.91 3.05 -10.15
C ARG A 193 -7.28 4.41 -10.47
N LEU A 194 -7.13 5.31 -9.50
CA LEU A 194 -6.48 6.61 -9.71
C LEU A 194 -5.03 6.45 -10.20
N TYR A 195 -4.38 5.36 -9.82
CA TYR A 195 -2.98 5.08 -10.14
C TYR A 195 -2.78 4.33 -11.46
N THR A 196 -3.84 4.12 -12.24
CA THR A 196 -3.73 3.60 -13.61
C THR A 196 -3.33 4.66 -14.64
N SER A 197 -3.49 5.95 -14.31
CA SER A 197 -3.12 7.06 -15.16
C SER A 197 -2.66 8.26 -14.34
N THR A 198 -1.66 8.96 -14.82
CA THR A 198 -1.21 10.23 -14.27
C THR A 198 -2.35 11.26 -14.21
N ASP A 199 -3.14 11.35 -15.28
CA ASP A 199 -4.25 12.30 -15.36
C ASP A 199 -5.29 12.02 -14.28
N LEU A 200 -5.67 10.76 -14.06
CA LEU A 200 -6.65 10.40 -13.02
C LEU A 200 -6.16 10.80 -11.63
N LEU A 201 -4.90 10.56 -11.31
CA LEU A 201 -4.34 10.93 -10.02
C LEU A 201 -4.26 12.45 -9.86
N CYS A 202 -3.83 13.17 -10.90
CA CYS A 202 -3.79 14.63 -10.90
C CYS A 202 -5.18 15.24 -10.77
N ASP A 203 -6.17 14.69 -11.48
CA ASP A 203 -7.56 15.17 -11.40
C ASP A 203 -8.16 14.93 -10.03
N ALA A 204 -7.86 13.79 -9.39
CA ALA A 204 -8.27 13.55 -8.01
C ALA A 204 -7.72 14.62 -7.05
N TYR A 205 -6.45 15.04 -7.21
CA TYR A 205 -5.89 16.16 -6.43
C TYR A 205 -6.59 17.50 -6.74
N ARG A 206 -6.87 17.79 -8.01
CA ARG A 206 -7.55 19.04 -8.43
C ARG A 206 -8.97 19.15 -7.85
N GLN A 207 -9.69 18.02 -7.77
CA GLN A 207 -11.05 17.96 -7.27
C GLN A 207 -11.18 18.21 -5.77
N THR A 208 -10.09 18.14 -5.02
CA THR A 208 -10.14 18.34 -3.56
C THR A 208 -10.28 19.80 -3.15
N ASP A 209 -9.97 20.77 -4.01
CA ASP A 209 -9.81 22.21 -3.70
C ASP A 209 -8.87 22.49 -2.51
N TYR A 210 -8.16 21.47 -2.02
CA TYR A 210 -7.28 21.55 -0.85
C TYR A 210 -5.81 21.76 -1.24
N PHE A 211 -5.43 21.27 -2.41
CA PHE A 211 -4.04 21.31 -2.89
C PHE A 211 -3.90 22.21 -4.11
N VAL A 212 -2.90 23.10 -4.07
CA VAL A 212 -2.34 23.74 -5.26
C VAL A 212 -1.03 23.03 -5.55
N PHE A 213 -0.91 22.35 -6.69
CA PHE A 213 0.24 21.51 -6.99
C PHE A 213 0.77 21.71 -8.41
N SER A 214 2.04 21.37 -8.58
CA SER A 214 2.69 21.16 -9.89
C SER A 214 2.96 19.66 -10.04
N HIS A 215 2.98 19.19 -11.28
CA HIS A 215 3.22 17.81 -11.62
C HIS A 215 4.49 17.68 -12.48
N GLU A 216 5.31 16.69 -12.18
CA GLU A 216 6.49 16.30 -12.95
C GLU A 216 6.45 14.80 -13.20
N GLU A 217 6.51 14.38 -14.45
CA GLU A 217 6.61 12.98 -14.84
C GLU A 217 8.07 12.62 -15.11
N ARG A 218 8.53 11.52 -14.50
CA ARG A 218 9.86 10.98 -14.72
C ARG A 218 9.74 9.56 -15.25
N LEU A 219 10.10 9.41 -16.52
CA LEU A 219 10.21 8.10 -17.13
C LEU A 219 11.44 7.38 -16.60
N MET A 220 11.23 6.18 -16.09
CA MET A 220 12.33 5.31 -15.66
C MET A 220 12.78 4.45 -16.83
N PRO A 221 14.08 4.36 -17.11
CA PRO A 221 14.60 3.64 -18.29
C PRO A 221 14.38 2.12 -18.22
N VAL A 222 14.10 1.59 -17.03
CA VAL A 222 13.77 0.18 -16.83
C VAL A 222 12.35 0.11 -16.28
N SER A 223 11.45 -0.57 -16.98
CA SER A 223 10.08 -0.76 -16.48
C SER A 223 10.09 -1.48 -15.14
N ASP A 224 9.18 -1.13 -14.25
CA ASP A 224 9.14 -1.73 -12.91
C ASP A 224 8.81 -3.23 -12.95
N ASN A 225 8.07 -3.70 -13.96
CA ASN A 225 7.88 -5.13 -14.20
C ASN A 225 9.21 -5.84 -14.51
N GLU A 226 10.08 -5.21 -15.29
CA GLU A 226 11.42 -5.74 -15.57
C GLU A 226 12.32 -5.70 -14.33
N ARG A 227 12.24 -4.63 -13.51
CA ARG A 227 12.94 -4.55 -12.22
C ARG A 227 12.51 -5.65 -11.26
N MET A 228 11.21 -5.94 -11.15
CA MET A 228 10.70 -7.04 -10.34
C MET A 228 11.11 -8.41 -10.88
N ALA A 229 11.07 -8.60 -12.20
CA ALA A 229 11.58 -9.83 -12.83
C ALA A 229 13.07 -10.04 -12.55
N ILE A 230 13.87 -8.96 -12.59
CA ILE A 230 15.28 -8.97 -12.24
C ILE A 230 15.49 -9.32 -10.75
N GLN A 231 14.66 -8.81 -9.85
CA GLN A 231 14.87 -8.96 -8.41
C GLN A 231 14.37 -10.29 -7.85
N HIS A 232 13.27 -10.86 -8.32
CA HIS A 232 12.56 -11.89 -7.57
C HIS A 232 12.34 -13.24 -8.25
N ARG A 233 12.49 -13.39 -9.57
CA ARG A 233 12.02 -14.60 -10.27
C ARG A 233 12.98 -15.29 -11.23
N LEU A 234 14.16 -14.75 -11.47
CA LEU A 234 15.08 -15.31 -12.44
C LEU A 234 16.25 -16.04 -11.78
N ALA A 235 16.61 -17.19 -12.32
CA ALA A 235 17.88 -17.84 -12.00
C ALA A 235 19.05 -16.86 -12.26
N LYS A 236 20.07 -16.89 -11.41
CA LYS A 236 21.19 -15.93 -11.37
C LYS A 236 21.78 -15.61 -12.76
N LYS A 237 21.88 -16.62 -13.64
CA LYS A 237 22.39 -16.47 -15.01
C LYS A 237 21.44 -15.65 -15.89
N LYS A 238 20.14 -15.99 -15.92
CA LYS A 238 19.13 -15.24 -16.69
C LYS A 238 18.98 -13.81 -16.23
N ARG A 239 19.12 -13.57 -14.92
CA ARG A 239 19.14 -12.24 -14.34
C ARG A 239 20.31 -11.40 -14.86
N ALA A 240 21.52 -11.96 -14.89
CA ALA A 240 22.70 -11.28 -15.41
C ALA A 240 22.53 -10.93 -16.90
N GLU A 241 22.04 -11.87 -17.71
CA GLU A 241 21.78 -11.67 -19.15
C GLU A 241 20.75 -10.54 -19.39
N LEU A 242 19.69 -10.48 -18.57
CA LEU A 242 18.69 -9.41 -18.70
C LEU A 242 19.25 -8.03 -18.33
N ILE A 243 20.06 -7.97 -17.27
CA ILE A 243 20.72 -6.73 -16.84
C ILE A 243 21.66 -6.22 -17.96
N VAL A 244 22.50 -7.08 -18.51
CA VAL A 244 23.44 -6.70 -19.59
C VAL A 244 22.67 -6.17 -20.80
N ARG A 245 21.63 -6.89 -21.24
CA ARG A 245 20.81 -6.44 -22.37
C ARG A 245 20.19 -5.07 -22.14
N LYS A 246 19.70 -4.81 -20.92
CA LYS A 246 19.09 -3.51 -20.58
C LYS A 246 20.11 -2.39 -20.52
N LEU A 247 21.30 -2.64 -20.01
CA LEU A 247 22.39 -1.66 -20.05
C LEU A 247 22.79 -1.30 -21.48
N GLU A 248 22.86 -2.28 -22.38
CA GLU A 248 23.14 -2.06 -23.82
C GLU A 248 22.02 -1.26 -24.53
N GLU A 249 20.74 -1.46 -24.12
CA GLU A 249 19.61 -0.68 -24.63
C GLU A 249 19.69 0.80 -24.16
N MET A 250 20.11 1.03 -22.93
CA MET A 250 20.27 2.38 -22.35
C MET A 250 21.43 3.17 -22.99
N GLU A 251 22.52 2.50 -23.37
CA GLU A 251 23.65 3.15 -24.08
C GLU A 251 23.30 3.60 -25.51
N LYS A 252 22.20 3.10 -26.07
CA LYS A 252 21.74 3.42 -27.44
C LYS A 252 20.69 4.54 -27.47
N MET A 253 20.22 5.00 -26.32
CA MET A 253 19.28 6.13 -26.19
C MET A 253 20.00 7.44 -25.93
#